data_729dc9408c5de93b8cc107cd3228f9d3
#
_entry.id   729dc9408c5de93b8cc107cd3228f9d3
#
_cell.length_a   1.000
_cell.length_b   1.000
_cell.length_c   1.000
_cell.angle_alpha   90.00
_cell.angle_beta   90.00
_cell.angle_gamma   90.00
#
_symmetry.space_group_name_H-M   'P 1'
#
loop_
_entity.id
_entity.type
_entity.pdbx_description
1 polymer ?
#
loop_
_entity_poly.entity_id
_entity_poly.type
_entity_poly.pdbx_seq_one_letter_code
_entity_poly.pdbx_strand_id
1 'polypeptide(L)'
;MRGSTAHPFNTGRKPNGLTSSSLRVGLTARVSMKHRQLTSVQTIALGFFLVIMAGTLLLMLPVSSADGTATGFIPSLFTATSASCVTGLVMVDTGTHWSFFGQAVVLVLIQIGGLGFMTIATLFSKLLKRRMSMHERGVMAASISSSGIGRITEITGTIGWGTLLFEGVGALLLCIRFIPERGFWEGLWFGIFHSVTAFCNAGFDIIGNYASLTAYYDDALVCVTIMALITIGGLGFLSLIHI
;
A
#
# COMPACT_ATOMS: atom_id res chain seq x y z
N MET A 1 44.37 58.45 -50.82
CA MET A 1 45.38 57.72 -51.68
C MET A 1 44.85 56.28 -51.75
N ARG A 2 44.34 55.91 -52.89
CA ARG A 2 44.73 54.83 -53.80
C ARG A 2 44.75 53.47 -53.11
N GLY A 3 44.13 52.42 -53.59
CA GLY A 3 43.53 52.08 -54.92
C GLY A 3 42.93 50.69 -54.75
N SER A 4 41.80 50.46 -55.23
CA SER A 4 41.34 49.71 -56.39
C SER A 4 42.23 48.51 -56.80
N THR A 5 41.63 47.33 -56.73
CA THR A 5 41.62 46.43 -57.93
C THR A 5 40.49 45.38 -57.81
N ALA A 6 39.82 45.25 -58.93
CA ALA A 6 38.67 44.46 -59.23
C ALA A 6 38.96 43.03 -59.72
N HIS A 7 38.02 42.11 -59.52
CA HIS A 7 37.52 41.01 -60.38
C HIS A 7 38.48 39.89 -60.87
N PRO A 8 37.97 38.70 -61.19
CA PRO A 8 36.69 38.45 -61.87
C PRO A 8 35.84 37.23 -61.41
N PHE A 9 34.60 37.32 -61.79
CA PHE A 9 33.60 36.33 -62.10
C PHE A 9 34.14 34.97 -62.57
N ASN A 10 33.67 33.87 -62.02
CA ASN A 10 33.62 32.66 -62.81
C ASN A 10 32.30 31.88 -62.49
N THR A 11 31.42 31.87 -63.49
CA THR A 11 30.20 31.10 -63.65
C THR A 11 30.54 29.64 -63.91
N GLY A 12 30.08 28.77 -63.05
CA GLY A 12 30.18 27.32 -63.28
C GLY A 12 28.99 26.61 -62.68
N ARG A 13 27.85 26.78 -63.32
CA ARG A 13 26.60 26.03 -63.01
C ARG A 13 26.70 24.63 -63.61
N LYS A 14 26.61 23.61 -62.77
CA LYS A 14 26.15 22.29 -63.20
C LYS A 14 25.06 21.82 -62.28
N PRO A 15 23.88 21.49 -62.79
CA PRO A 15 22.84 20.81 -62.05
C PRO A 15 23.07 19.32 -62.22
N ASN A 16 23.23 18.58 -61.17
CA ASN A 16 22.98 17.13 -61.27
C ASN A 16 22.89 16.50 -59.90
N GLY A 17 21.86 15.74 -59.74
CA GLY A 17 21.83 14.67 -58.77
C GLY A 17 20.73 14.80 -57.69
N LEU A 18 19.51 14.68 -58.10
CA LEU A 18 18.47 14.14 -57.20
C LEU A 18 18.92 12.74 -56.83
N THR A 19 19.65 12.61 -55.76
CA THR A 19 19.98 11.30 -55.21
C THR A 19 18.76 10.79 -54.45
N SER A 20 18.39 9.57 -54.78
CA SER A 20 17.32 8.75 -54.25
C SER A 20 17.37 8.50 -52.72
N SER A 21 18.17 9.28 -51.99
CA SER A 21 18.31 9.22 -50.53
C SER A 21 17.32 10.12 -49.77
N SER A 22 16.72 11.11 -50.47
CA SER A 22 15.76 12.03 -49.83
C SER A 22 14.32 11.47 -49.69
N LEU A 23 14.03 10.32 -50.34
CA LEU A 23 12.71 9.68 -50.29
C LEU A 23 12.57 8.59 -49.20
N ARG A 24 13.63 8.28 -48.43
CA ARG A 24 13.59 7.32 -47.32
C ARG A 24 13.49 7.93 -45.93
N VAL A 25 13.50 9.24 -45.78
CA VAL A 25 13.44 9.94 -44.50
C VAL A 25 12.00 10.17 -44.03
N GLY A 26 10.98 9.87 -44.87
CA GLY A 26 9.58 10.18 -44.60
C GLY A 26 8.74 9.06 -43.99
N LEU A 27 9.26 7.82 -43.79
CA LEU A 27 8.38 6.69 -43.43
C LEU A 27 8.76 5.98 -42.13
N THR A 28 9.53 6.59 -41.26
CA THR A 28 9.66 6.16 -39.87
C THR A 28 9.20 7.27 -38.92
N ALA A 29 8.01 7.78 -39.11
CA ALA A 29 7.28 8.37 -38.02
C ALA A 29 7.01 7.24 -37.02
N ARG A 30 8.01 6.92 -36.17
CA ARG A 30 7.75 6.21 -34.93
C ARG A 30 6.67 7.01 -34.23
N VAL A 31 5.49 6.45 -34.20
CA VAL A 31 4.45 6.84 -33.26
C VAL A 31 5.08 6.56 -31.88
N SER A 32 5.81 7.54 -31.37
CA SER A 32 6.19 7.60 -29.97
C SER A 32 4.87 7.75 -29.24
N MET A 33 4.27 6.63 -28.89
CA MET A 33 3.24 6.60 -27.85
C MET A 33 3.93 7.15 -26.60
N LYS A 34 3.75 8.44 -26.38
CA LYS A 34 4.15 9.13 -25.17
C LYS A 34 3.34 8.46 -24.06
N HIS A 35 3.89 7.40 -23.47
CA HIS A 35 3.34 6.82 -22.25
C HIS A 35 3.24 7.98 -21.26
N ARG A 36 2.02 8.44 -21.07
CA ARG A 36 1.69 9.48 -20.09
C ARG A 36 2.06 8.87 -18.74
N GLN A 37 3.25 9.18 -18.24
CA GLN A 37 3.70 8.68 -16.95
C GLN A 37 2.72 9.22 -15.90
N LEU A 38 2.11 8.29 -15.17
CA LEU A 38 1.21 8.62 -14.07
C LEU A 38 1.99 9.46 -13.05
N THR A 39 1.36 10.50 -12.53
CA THR A 39 1.94 11.25 -11.41
C THR A 39 2.00 10.35 -10.16
N SER A 40 2.89 10.68 -9.21
CA SER A 40 3.01 9.93 -7.95
C SER A 40 1.66 9.78 -7.24
N VAL A 41 0.86 10.83 -7.22
CA VAL A 41 -0.48 10.82 -6.60
C VAL A 41 -1.43 9.86 -7.34
N GLN A 42 -1.43 9.87 -8.67
CA GLN A 42 -2.25 8.96 -9.48
C GLN A 42 -1.84 7.50 -9.28
N THR A 43 -0.55 7.23 -9.13
CA THR A 43 -0.04 5.87 -8.87
C THR A 43 -0.51 5.36 -7.50
N ILE A 44 -0.45 6.20 -6.47
CA ILE A 44 -0.94 5.86 -5.12
C ILE A 44 -2.45 5.60 -5.15
N ALA A 45 -3.23 6.51 -5.73
CA ALA A 45 -4.69 6.37 -5.83
C ALA A 45 -5.10 5.11 -6.60
N LEU A 46 -4.43 4.81 -7.72
CA LEU A 46 -4.68 3.60 -8.50
C LEU A 46 -4.31 2.34 -7.70
N GLY A 47 -3.21 2.39 -6.94
CA GLY A 47 -2.77 1.29 -6.08
C GLY A 47 -3.81 0.95 -5.01
N PHE A 48 -4.31 1.95 -4.28
CA PHE A 48 -5.38 1.75 -3.31
C PHE A 48 -6.67 1.25 -3.96
N PHE A 49 -7.05 1.81 -5.11
CA PHE A 49 -8.22 1.34 -5.85
C PHE A 49 -8.12 -0.14 -6.23
N LEU A 50 -6.95 -0.58 -6.72
CA LEU A 50 -6.72 -1.99 -7.07
C LEU A 50 -6.75 -2.89 -5.84
N VAL A 51 -6.17 -2.47 -4.71
CA VAL A 51 -6.21 -3.21 -3.44
C VAL A 51 -7.65 -3.37 -2.95
N ILE A 52 -8.44 -2.31 -2.95
CA ILE A 52 -9.85 -2.35 -2.54
C ILE A 52 -10.65 -3.29 -3.46
N MET A 53 -10.47 -3.19 -4.78
CA MET A 53 -11.18 -4.07 -5.72
C MET A 53 -10.78 -5.53 -5.55
N ALA A 54 -9.49 -5.83 -5.38
CA ALA A 54 -9.02 -7.18 -5.11
C ALA A 54 -9.57 -7.73 -3.79
N GLY A 55 -9.55 -6.92 -2.73
CA GLY A 55 -10.14 -7.27 -1.43
C GLY A 55 -11.64 -7.53 -1.54
N THR A 56 -12.37 -6.69 -2.28
CA THR A 56 -13.80 -6.88 -2.54
C THR A 56 -14.07 -8.21 -3.20
N LEU A 57 -13.32 -8.55 -4.27
CA LEU A 57 -13.49 -9.82 -4.97
C LEU A 57 -13.20 -11.03 -4.07
N LEU A 58 -12.17 -10.95 -3.23
CA LEU A 58 -11.86 -12.00 -2.26
C LEU A 58 -12.94 -12.16 -1.20
N LEU A 59 -13.49 -11.06 -0.69
CA LEU A 59 -14.57 -11.07 0.31
C LEU A 59 -15.93 -11.52 -0.26
N MET A 60 -16.15 -11.42 -1.57
CA MET A 60 -17.34 -11.95 -2.23
C MET A 60 -17.35 -13.48 -2.36
N LEU A 61 -16.19 -14.13 -2.19
CA LEU A 61 -16.11 -15.57 -2.31
C LEU A 61 -16.90 -16.28 -1.19
N PRO A 62 -17.59 -17.38 -1.48
CA PRO A 62 -18.33 -18.14 -0.45
C PRO A 62 -17.45 -18.63 0.70
N VAL A 63 -16.14 -18.86 0.43
CA VAL A 63 -15.16 -19.26 1.45
C VAL A 63 -14.91 -18.16 2.48
N SER A 64 -15.13 -16.89 2.11
CA SER A 64 -14.93 -15.75 3.01
C SER A 64 -16.06 -15.56 4.01
N SER A 65 -17.25 -16.10 3.76
CA SER A 65 -18.39 -16.06 4.67
C SER A 65 -18.41 -17.27 5.60
N ALA A 66 -18.82 -17.06 6.86
CA ALA A 66 -19.01 -18.14 7.84
C ALA A 66 -20.14 -19.10 7.43
N ASP A 67 -21.16 -18.58 6.76
CA ASP A 67 -22.31 -19.36 6.28
C ASP A 67 -22.04 -20.08 4.97
N GLY A 68 -20.85 -19.93 4.36
CA GLY A 68 -20.52 -20.52 3.07
C GLY A 68 -21.31 -19.93 1.89
N THR A 69 -22.01 -18.84 2.07
CA THR A 69 -22.76 -18.14 1.03
C THR A 69 -21.94 -16.96 0.47
N ALA A 70 -22.11 -16.65 -0.83
CA ALA A 70 -21.44 -15.50 -1.41
C ALA A 70 -21.98 -14.20 -0.81
N THR A 71 -21.09 -13.39 -0.24
CA THR A 71 -21.46 -12.06 0.27
C THR A 71 -21.72 -11.10 -0.88
N GLY A 72 -22.78 -10.28 -0.79
CA GLY A 72 -23.10 -9.30 -1.82
C GLY A 72 -21.98 -8.30 -2.08
N PHE A 73 -21.99 -7.70 -3.29
CA PHE A 73 -20.96 -6.75 -3.71
C PHE A 73 -20.84 -5.53 -2.76
N ILE A 74 -21.95 -4.94 -2.35
CA ILE A 74 -21.96 -3.72 -1.52
C ILE A 74 -21.34 -3.96 -0.12
N PRO A 75 -21.74 -5.00 0.67
CA PRO A 75 -21.10 -5.28 1.94
C PRO A 75 -19.61 -5.61 1.82
N SER A 76 -19.21 -6.36 0.77
CA SER A 76 -17.82 -6.71 0.51
C SER A 76 -16.99 -5.48 0.13
N LEU A 77 -17.51 -4.60 -0.73
CA LEU A 77 -16.85 -3.35 -1.12
C LEU A 77 -16.72 -2.40 0.08
N PHE A 78 -17.76 -2.29 0.87
CA PHE A 78 -17.75 -1.44 2.07
C PHE A 78 -16.68 -1.92 3.06
N THR A 79 -16.66 -3.23 3.38
CA THR A 79 -15.68 -3.82 4.29
C THR A 79 -14.25 -3.69 3.75
N ALA A 80 -14.02 -3.98 2.46
CA ALA A 80 -12.71 -3.82 1.82
C ALA A 80 -12.22 -2.36 1.84
N THR A 81 -13.12 -1.41 1.58
CA THR A 81 -12.80 0.03 1.62
C THR A 81 -12.50 0.46 3.05
N SER A 82 -13.34 0.08 4.01
CA SER A 82 -13.17 0.41 5.43
C SER A 82 -11.85 -0.16 5.99
N ALA A 83 -11.53 -1.40 5.67
CA ALA A 83 -10.28 -2.04 6.06
C ALA A 83 -9.04 -1.36 5.44
N SER A 84 -9.07 -1.10 4.12
CA SER A 84 -7.94 -0.47 3.41
C SER A 84 -7.75 1.00 3.77
N CYS A 85 -8.82 1.73 4.10
CA CYS A 85 -8.76 3.12 4.55
C CYS A 85 -8.66 3.25 6.08
N VAL A 86 -8.60 2.12 6.80
CA VAL A 86 -8.40 2.09 8.25
C VAL A 86 -9.48 2.90 9.00
N THR A 87 -10.75 2.74 8.61
CA THR A 87 -11.86 3.53 9.17
C THR A 87 -12.62 2.81 10.29
N GLY A 88 -12.59 1.48 10.34
CA GLY A 88 -13.25 0.68 11.36
C GLY A 88 -14.78 0.62 11.26
N LEU A 89 -15.36 1.11 10.18
CA LEU A 89 -16.79 1.02 9.96
C LEU A 89 -17.16 -0.35 9.41
N VAL A 90 -18.19 -0.96 9.95
CA VAL A 90 -18.66 -2.29 9.57
C VAL A 90 -20.11 -2.24 9.12
N MET A 91 -20.41 -2.89 8.01
CA MET A 91 -21.79 -3.10 7.52
C MET A 91 -22.33 -4.47 7.95
N VAL A 92 -21.43 -5.43 8.09
CA VAL A 92 -21.67 -6.77 8.63
C VAL A 92 -20.70 -7.02 9.78
N ASP A 93 -21.12 -7.78 10.77
CA ASP A 93 -20.28 -8.10 11.93
C ASP A 93 -19.06 -8.90 11.53
N THR A 94 -17.86 -8.41 11.89
CA THR A 94 -16.60 -9.03 11.44
C THR A 94 -16.37 -10.38 12.10
N GLY A 95 -16.81 -10.56 13.35
CA GLY A 95 -16.60 -11.79 14.11
C GLY A 95 -17.52 -12.92 13.69
N THR A 96 -18.77 -12.63 13.36
CA THR A 96 -19.80 -13.65 13.09
C THR A 96 -20.02 -13.88 11.59
N HIS A 97 -19.90 -12.86 10.75
CA HIS A 97 -20.18 -12.97 9.32
C HIS A 97 -19.01 -13.54 8.52
N TRP A 98 -17.77 -13.14 8.83
CA TRP A 98 -16.60 -13.57 8.08
C TRP A 98 -15.99 -14.83 8.65
N SER A 99 -15.72 -15.81 7.79
CA SER A 99 -14.91 -16.99 8.10
C SER A 99 -13.49 -16.59 8.50
N PHE A 100 -12.70 -17.53 9.01
CA PHE A 100 -11.27 -17.31 9.26
C PHE A 100 -10.54 -16.74 8.02
N PHE A 101 -10.86 -17.24 6.83
CA PHE A 101 -10.29 -16.71 5.57
C PHE A 101 -10.73 -15.27 5.32
N GLY A 102 -12.03 -14.95 5.49
CA GLY A 102 -12.53 -13.58 5.35
C GLY A 102 -11.89 -12.62 6.34
N GLN A 103 -11.77 -13.01 7.61
CA GLN A 103 -11.07 -12.23 8.63
C GLN A 103 -9.60 -12.03 8.30
N ALA A 104 -8.91 -13.04 7.75
CA ALA A 104 -7.51 -12.92 7.31
C ALA A 104 -7.38 -11.93 6.13
N VAL A 105 -8.32 -11.95 5.18
CA VAL A 105 -8.36 -10.95 4.09
C VAL A 105 -8.54 -9.55 4.65
N VAL A 106 -9.47 -9.34 5.58
CA VAL A 106 -9.68 -8.04 6.26
C VAL A 106 -8.40 -7.60 6.97
N LEU A 107 -7.73 -8.49 7.70
CA LEU A 107 -6.49 -8.20 8.40
C LEU A 107 -5.36 -7.76 7.45
N VAL A 108 -5.20 -8.45 6.30
CA VAL A 108 -4.23 -8.06 5.26
C VAL A 108 -4.55 -6.70 4.66
N LEU A 109 -5.84 -6.40 4.42
CA LEU A 109 -6.25 -5.08 3.93
C LEU A 109 -5.96 -3.98 4.94
N ILE A 110 -6.21 -4.23 6.25
CA ILE A 110 -5.85 -3.31 7.34
C ILE A 110 -4.34 -3.07 7.36
N GLN A 111 -3.53 -4.12 7.23
CA GLN A 111 -2.07 -3.99 7.23
C GLN A 111 -1.56 -3.17 6.03
N ILE A 112 -2.13 -3.41 4.84
CA ILE A 112 -1.80 -2.61 3.64
C ILE A 112 -2.22 -1.15 3.83
N GLY A 113 -3.38 -0.90 4.42
CA GLY A 113 -3.89 0.44 4.71
C GLY A 113 -3.05 1.18 5.75
N GLY A 114 -2.81 0.55 6.90
CA GLY A 114 -2.10 1.14 8.04
C GLY A 114 -0.62 1.46 7.75
N LEU A 115 0.08 0.55 7.06
CA LEU A 115 1.47 0.80 6.63
C LEU A 115 1.55 1.69 5.38
N GLY A 116 0.47 1.83 4.65
CA GLY A 116 0.42 2.47 3.34
C GLY A 116 0.89 1.55 2.21
N PHE A 117 0.14 1.55 1.12
CA PHE A 117 0.39 0.72 -0.06
C PHE A 117 1.85 0.78 -0.56
N MET A 118 2.46 1.97 -0.57
CA MET A 118 3.83 2.12 -1.09
C MET A 118 4.89 1.48 -0.19
N THR A 119 4.69 1.51 1.12
CA THR A 119 5.58 0.82 2.08
C THR A 119 5.55 -0.68 1.85
N ILE A 120 4.35 -1.26 1.73
CA ILE A 120 4.16 -2.69 1.44
C ILE A 120 4.76 -3.06 0.08
N ALA A 121 4.50 -2.28 -0.97
CA ALA A 121 5.05 -2.52 -2.31
C ALA A 121 6.59 -2.50 -2.32
N THR A 122 7.21 -1.61 -1.54
CA THR A 122 8.66 -1.54 -1.39
C THR A 122 9.22 -2.71 -0.60
N LEU A 123 8.55 -3.08 0.50
CA LEU A 123 8.94 -4.22 1.31
C LEU A 123 8.91 -5.51 0.48
N PHE A 124 7.86 -5.69 -0.32
CA PHE A 124 7.71 -6.82 -1.24
C PHE A 124 8.77 -6.82 -2.35
N SER A 125 9.06 -5.65 -2.94
CA SER A 125 10.13 -5.50 -3.94
C SER A 125 11.50 -5.83 -3.37
N LYS A 126 11.77 -5.46 -2.11
CA LYS A 126 13.00 -5.78 -1.38
C LYS A 126 13.09 -7.29 -1.10
N LEU A 127 11.99 -7.93 -0.68
CA LEU A 127 11.93 -9.37 -0.43
C LEU A 127 12.23 -10.18 -1.70
N LEU A 128 11.71 -9.73 -2.85
CA LEU A 128 11.97 -10.33 -4.17
C LEU A 128 13.35 -9.96 -4.75
N LYS A 129 14.20 -9.23 -4.01
CA LYS A 129 15.52 -8.74 -4.45
C LYS A 129 15.46 -7.95 -5.78
N ARG A 130 14.31 -7.39 -6.14
CA ARG A 130 14.13 -6.58 -7.34
C ARG A 130 14.68 -5.18 -7.13
N ARG A 131 15.46 -4.67 -8.10
CA ARG A 131 15.93 -3.28 -8.07
C ARG A 131 14.77 -2.33 -8.37
N MET A 132 14.49 -1.43 -7.45
CA MET A 132 13.48 -0.39 -7.64
C MET A 132 13.94 0.64 -8.68
N SER A 133 13.04 1.03 -9.59
CA SER A 133 13.28 2.10 -10.55
C SER A 133 13.29 3.47 -9.86
N MET A 134 13.87 4.50 -10.50
CA MET A 134 13.88 5.87 -9.97
C MET A 134 12.45 6.44 -9.82
N HIS A 135 11.53 6.03 -10.69
CA HIS A 135 10.13 6.43 -10.62
C HIS A 135 9.44 5.85 -9.37
N GLU A 136 9.60 4.56 -9.08
CA GLU A 136 9.07 3.91 -7.88
C GLU A 136 9.59 4.56 -6.59
N ARG A 137 10.88 4.92 -6.56
CA ARG A 137 11.48 5.66 -5.43
C ARG A 137 10.88 7.06 -5.25
N GLY A 138 10.59 7.75 -6.36
CA GLY A 138 9.92 9.06 -6.33
C GLY A 138 8.51 9.00 -5.78
N VAL A 139 7.72 8.00 -6.20
CA VAL A 139 6.36 7.77 -5.71
C VAL A 139 6.37 7.46 -4.21
N MET A 140 7.32 6.66 -3.75
CA MET A 140 7.49 6.33 -2.35
C MET A 140 7.91 7.53 -1.49
N ALA A 141 8.85 8.36 -1.98
CA ALA A 141 9.22 9.61 -1.30
C ALA A 141 8.01 10.51 -1.09
N ALA A 142 7.13 10.59 -2.07
CA ALA A 142 5.89 11.36 -1.99
C ALA A 142 4.90 10.78 -0.96
N SER A 143 4.84 9.45 -0.80
CA SER A 143 3.93 8.79 0.17
C SER A 143 4.40 8.92 1.62
N ILE A 144 5.71 9.00 1.86
CA ILE A 144 6.30 9.06 3.22
C ILE A 144 6.69 10.50 3.60
N SER A 145 6.45 11.50 2.73
CA SER A 145 6.84 12.91 2.94
C SER A 145 8.33 13.12 3.28
N SER A 146 9.20 12.23 2.78
CA SER A 146 10.64 12.25 3.07
C SER A 146 11.43 12.85 1.90
N SER A 147 12.34 13.78 2.21
CA SER A 147 13.15 14.50 1.23
C SER A 147 14.41 13.77 0.73
N GLY A 148 14.65 12.54 1.19
CA GLY A 148 15.89 11.80 0.89
C GLY A 148 15.67 10.51 0.10
N ILE A 149 15.76 10.57 -1.23
CA ILE A 149 15.54 9.43 -2.13
C ILE A 149 16.50 8.23 -1.89
N GLY A 150 17.70 8.48 -1.37
CA GLY A 150 18.74 7.46 -1.19
C GLY A 150 18.52 6.50 -0.02
N ARG A 151 17.90 6.95 1.06
CA ARG A 151 17.66 6.19 2.31
C ARG A 151 16.30 5.49 2.39
N ILE A 152 15.44 5.72 1.42
CA ILE A 152 14.02 5.30 1.49
C ILE A 152 13.88 3.78 1.67
N THR A 153 14.69 2.98 0.99
CA THR A 153 14.65 1.52 1.10
C THR A 153 15.13 0.98 2.45
N GLU A 154 16.04 1.69 3.12
CA GLU A 154 16.49 1.33 4.47
C GLU A 154 15.41 1.65 5.50
N ILE A 155 14.86 2.87 5.44
CA ILE A 155 13.78 3.34 6.31
C ILE A 155 12.56 2.43 6.21
N THR A 156 12.16 2.02 4.99
CA THR A 156 11.03 1.09 4.80
C THR A 156 11.25 -0.25 5.46
N GLY A 157 12.48 -0.78 5.39
CA GLY A 157 12.80 -2.03 6.07
C GLY A 157 12.67 -1.90 7.60
N THR A 158 13.14 -0.79 8.16
CA THR A 158 13.03 -0.49 9.58
C THR A 158 11.58 -0.33 10.02
N ILE A 159 10.76 0.36 9.21
CA ILE A 159 9.30 0.48 9.46
C ILE A 159 8.67 -0.91 9.52
N GLY A 160 8.90 -1.76 8.53
CA GLY A 160 8.31 -3.10 8.49
C GLY A 160 8.69 -3.97 9.69
N TRP A 161 9.97 -3.99 10.07
CA TRP A 161 10.43 -4.73 11.25
C TRP A 161 9.90 -4.18 12.56
N GLY A 162 9.87 -2.84 12.69
CA GLY A 162 9.33 -2.20 13.87
C GLY A 162 7.84 -2.46 14.04
N THR A 163 7.05 -2.41 12.96
CA THR A 163 5.63 -2.79 12.98
C THR A 163 5.45 -4.21 13.48
N LEU A 164 6.13 -5.19 12.87
CA LEU A 164 6.05 -6.58 13.30
C LEU A 164 6.47 -6.79 14.76
N LEU A 165 7.45 -6.02 15.25
CA LEU A 165 7.86 -6.08 16.65
C LEU A 165 6.74 -5.61 17.59
N PHE A 166 6.17 -4.43 17.35
CA PHE A 166 5.11 -3.88 18.20
C PHE A 166 3.83 -4.70 18.11
N GLU A 167 3.43 -5.12 16.92
CA GLU A 167 2.28 -6.01 16.73
C GLU A 167 2.50 -7.37 17.39
N GLY A 168 3.72 -7.94 17.29
CA GLY A 168 4.07 -9.20 17.92
C GLY A 168 4.05 -9.12 19.45
N VAL A 169 4.61 -8.07 20.03
CA VAL A 169 4.56 -7.86 21.49
C VAL A 169 3.13 -7.64 21.95
N GLY A 170 2.35 -6.82 21.24
CA GLY A 170 0.94 -6.60 21.54
C GLY A 170 0.13 -7.89 21.46
N ALA A 171 0.34 -8.68 20.39
CA ALA A 171 -0.32 -9.98 20.25
C ALA A 171 0.03 -10.93 21.41
N LEU A 172 1.29 -11.02 21.83
CA LEU A 172 1.70 -11.85 22.96
C LEU A 172 1.02 -11.41 24.26
N LEU A 173 0.95 -10.11 24.54
CA LEU A 173 0.26 -9.59 25.73
C LEU A 173 -1.23 -9.89 25.70
N LEU A 174 -1.91 -9.71 24.57
CA LEU A 174 -3.31 -10.02 24.41
C LEU A 174 -3.59 -11.53 24.48
N CYS A 175 -2.70 -12.37 23.97
CA CYS A 175 -2.80 -13.83 24.06
C CYS A 175 -2.82 -14.33 25.51
N ILE A 176 -2.11 -13.67 26.44
CA ILE A 176 -2.14 -14.02 27.88
C ILE A 176 -3.58 -14.00 28.39
N ARG A 177 -4.41 -13.11 27.90
CA ARG A 177 -5.81 -13.00 28.31
C ARG A 177 -6.76 -13.85 27.47
N PHE A 178 -6.58 -13.88 26.16
CA PHE A 178 -7.52 -14.54 25.24
C PHE A 178 -7.36 -16.06 25.19
N ILE A 179 -6.13 -16.61 25.33
CA ILE A 179 -5.89 -18.06 25.28
C ILE A 179 -6.60 -18.82 26.42
N PRO A 180 -6.53 -18.37 27.70
CA PRO A 180 -7.25 -19.06 28.77
C PRO A 180 -8.78 -19.03 28.61
N GLU A 181 -9.33 -18.00 27.96
CA GLU A 181 -10.75 -17.82 27.79
C GLU A 181 -11.34 -18.57 26.59
N ARG A 182 -10.61 -18.60 25.45
CA ARG A 182 -11.11 -19.12 24.16
C ARG A 182 -10.37 -20.36 23.66
N GLY A 183 -9.34 -20.80 24.38
CA GLY A 183 -8.47 -21.87 23.92
C GLY A 183 -7.33 -21.37 23.05
N PHE A 184 -6.35 -22.25 22.79
CA PHE A 184 -5.05 -21.85 22.20
C PHE A 184 -5.17 -21.24 20.81
N TRP A 185 -5.85 -21.91 19.88
CA TRP A 185 -5.91 -21.46 18.47
C TRP A 185 -6.76 -20.22 18.27
N GLU A 186 -7.93 -20.20 18.88
CA GLU A 186 -8.83 -19.05 18.79
C GLU A 186 -8.25 -17.85 19.54
N GLY A 187 -7.75 -18.04 20.77
CA GLY A 187 -7.14 -16.97 21.55
C GLY A 187 -5.89 -16.38 20.88
N LEU A 188 -5.09 -17.20 20.20
CA LEU A 188 -3.95 -16.74 19.41
C LEU A 188 -4.40 -15.85 18.25
N TRP A 189 -5.42 -16.28 17.51
CA TRP A 189 -5.98 -15.51 16.41
C TRP A 189 -6.55 -14.17 16.88
N PHE A 190 -7.31 -14.20 17.98
CA PHE A 190 -7.83 -13.00 18.63
C PHE A 190 -6.74 -12.02 19.03
N GLY A 191 -5.66 -12.51 19.65
CA GLY A 191 -4.53 -11.69 20.05
C GLY A 191 -3.85 -11.03 18.85
N ILE A 192 -3.58 -11.79 17.77
CA ILE A 192 -2.96 -11.26 16.53
C ILE A 192 -3.88 -10.24 15.88
N PHE A 193 -5.17 -10.57 15.68
CA PHE A 193 -6.11 -9.70 14.99
C PHE A 193 -6.28 -8.36 15.73
N HIS A 194 -6.51 -8.38 17.04
CA HIS A 194 -6.70 -7.16 17.81
C HIS A 194 -5.40 -6.34 17.95
N SER A 195 -4.23 -6.99 17.98
CA SER A 195 -2.95 -6.28 18.00
C SER A 195 -2.72 -5.51 16.71
N VAL A 196 -2.91 -6.15 15.55
CA VAL A 196 -2.74 -5.51 14.24
C VAL A 196 -3.75 -4.39 14.03
N THR A 197 -5.03 -4.65 14.33
CA THR A 197 -6.09 -3.64 14.15
C THR A 197 -5.89 -2.43 15.06
N ALA A 198 -5.40 -2.63 16.29
CA ALA A 198 -5.09 -1.56 17.23
C ALA A 198 -3.86 -0.75 16.78
N PHE A 199 -2.77 -1.41 16.39
CA PHE A 199 -1.57 -0.74 15.92
C PHE A 199 -1.81 0.07 14.65
N CYS A 200 -2.57 -0.48 13.70
CA CYS A 200 -2.97 0.22 12.47
C CYS A 200 -4.05 1.28 12.70
N ASN A 201 -4.60 1.43 13.92
CA ASN A 201 -5.74 2.31 14.24
C ASN A 201 -7.00 1.99 13.42
N ALA A 202 -7.21 0.72 13.06
CA ALA A 202 -8.27 0.31 12.15
C ALA A 202 -9.64 0.17 12.83
N GLY A 203 -9.67 -0.19 14.12
CA GLY A 203 -10.91 -0.28 14.89
C GLY A 203 -11.81 -1.49 14.56
N PHE A 204 -11.31 -2.46 13.79
CA PHE A 204 -12.02 -3.73 13.56
C PHE A 204 -11.82 -4.67 14.74
N ASP A 205 -12.85 -5.42 15.08
CA ASP A 205 -12.83 -6.49 16.08
C ASP A 205 -13.49 -7.76 15.54
N ILE A 206 -13.19 -8.89 16.18
CA ILE A 206 -13.75 -10.20 15.83
C ILE A 206 -14.47 -10.83 17.03
N ILE A 207 -14.88 -10.02 18.01
CA ILE A 207 -15.62 -10.50 19.20
C ILE A 207 -17.00 -11.00 18.81
N GLY A 208 -17.63 -10.33 17.88
CA GLY A 208 -18.94 -10.67 17.35
C GLY A 208 -20.08 -9.86 17.99
N ASN A 209 -21.25 -9.97 17.39
CA ASN A 209 -22.48 -9.30 17.83
C ASN A 209 -22.38 -7.78 17.94
N TYR A 210 -21.49 -7.15 17.18
CA TYR A 210 -21.16 -5.71 17.26
C TYR A 210 -20.79 -5.25 18.68
N ALA A 211 -20.36 -6.18 19.55
CA ALA A 211 -20.05 -5.89 20.93
C ALA A 211 -18.74 -5.13 21.13
N SER A 212 -17.84 -5.23 20.15
CA SER A 212 -16.49 -4.66 20.24
C SER A 212 -15.75 -5.10 21.53
N LEU A 213 -14.83 -4.32 22.04
CA LEU A 213 -14.07 -4.63 23.26
C LEU A 213 -14.84 -4.28 24.57
N THR A 214 -16.16 -4.04 24.51
CA THR A 214 -16.93 -3.62 25.68
C THR A 214 -16.95 -4.64 26.82
N ALA A 215 -16.79 -5.94 26.50
CA ALA A 215 -16.69 -6.99 27.53
C ALA A 215 -15.38 -6.95 28.33
N TYR A 216 -14.36 -6.22 27.84
CA TYR A 216 -13.02 -6.13 28.46
C TYR A 216 -12.73 -4.75 29.05
N TYR A 217 -13.77 -3.94 29.33
CA TYR A 217 -13.60 -2.58 29.83
C TYR A 217 -12.90 -2.51 31.20
N ASP A 218 -13.06 -3.55 32.05
CA ASP A 218 -12.41 -3.67 33.36
C ASP A 218 -11.05 -4.39 33.30
N ASP A 219 -10.65 -4.93 32.13
CA ASP A 219 -9.40 -5.65 31.98
C ASP A 219 -8.26 -4.69 31.68
N ALA A 220 -7.48 -4.35 32.71
CA ALA A 220 -6.38 -3.42 32.62
C ALA A 220 -5.32 -3.87 31.60
N LEU A 221 -5.05 -5.19 31.47
CA LEU A 221 -4.06 -5.71 30.54
C LEU A 221 -4.50 -5.48 29.10
N VAL A 222 -5.76 -5.80 28.76
CA VAL A 222 -6.30 -5.58 27.42
C VAL A 222 -6.36 -4.08 27.10
N CYS A 223 -6.95 -3.29 28.00
CA CYS A 223 -7.12 -1.85 27.79
C CYS A 223 -5.78 -1.11 27.61
N VAL A 224 -4.81 -1.35 28.50
CA VAL A 224 -3.50 -0.69 28.42
C VAL A 224 -2.74 -1.12 27.17
N THR A 225 -2.78 -2.42 26.82
CA THR A 225 -2.11 -2.91 25.61
C THR A 225 -2.70 -2.28 24.35
N ILE A 226 -4.02 -2.24 24.21
CA ILE A 226 -4.71 -1.65 23.07
C ILE A 226 -4.41 -0.14 22.99
N MET A 227 -4.51 0.60 24.10
CA MET A 227 -4.20 2.04 24.14
C MET A 227 -2.73 2.31 23.75
N ALA A 228 -1.80 1.51 24.24
CA ALA A 228 -0.39 1.65 23.89
C ALA A 228 -0.15 1.41 22.39
N LEU A 229 -0.76 0.35 21.81
CA LEU A 229 -0.66 0.05 20.37
C LEU A 229 -1.25 1.18 19.52
N ILE A 230 -2.43 1.67 19.85
CA ILE A 230 -3.08 2.81 19.17
C ILE A 230 -2.18 4.04 19.22
N THR A 231 -1.62 4.36 20.39
CA THR A 231 -0.78 5.55 20.58
C THR A 231 0.52 5.42 19.77
N ILE A 232 1.21 4.28 19.86
CA ILE A 232 2.48 4.05 19.17
C ILE A 232 2.26 4.04 17.64
N GLY A 233 1.23 3.36 17.17
CA GLY A 233 0.86 3.32 15.76
C GLY A 233 0.45 4.69 15.22
N GLY A 234 -0.31 5.47 16.01
CA GLY A 234 -0.78 6.81 15.64
C GLY A 234 0.31 7.88 15.61
N LEU A 235 1.36 7.77 16.44
CA LEU A 235 2.51 8.68 16.42
C LEU A 235 3.31 8.61 15.12
N GLY A 236 3.18 7.51 14.38
CA GLY A 236 3.89 7.29 13.13
C GLY A 236 5.36 6.92 13.33
N PHE A 237 5.82 6.00 12.52
CA PHE A 237 7.18 5.44 12.61
C PHE A 237 8.30 6.46 12.42
N LEU A 238 8.09 7.50 11.60
CA LEU A 238 9.09 8.53 11.37
C LEU A 238 9.36 9.37 12.62
N SER A 239 8.34 9.62 13.45
CA SER A 239 8.49 10.32 14.73
C SER A 239 9.22 9.43 15.75
N LEU A 240 8.91 8.11 15.78
CA LEU A 240 9.57 7.15 16.68
C LEU A 240 11.06 6.92 16.37
N ILE A 241 11.48 7.07 15.12
CA ILE A 241 12.90 6.93 14.73
C ILE A 241 13.70 8.20 15.08
N HIS A 242 13.03 9.35 15.24
CA HIS A 242 13.67 10.61 15.57
C HIS A 242 13.75 10.91 17.08
N ILE A 243 13.11 10.09 17.92
CA ILE A 243 13.22 10.12 19.38
C ILE A 243 14.32 9.15 19.82
#